data_adf0cc57aae3662d750402783311e492
#
_entry.id   adf0cc57aae3662d750402783311e492
#
_cell.length_a   1.000
_cell.length_b   1.000
_cell.length_c   1.000
_cell.angle_alpha   90.00
_cell.angle_beta   90.00
_cell.angle_gamma   90.00
#
_symmetry.space_group_name_H-M   'P 1'
#
loop_
_entity.id
_entity.type
_entity.pdbx_description
1 polymer ?
#
loop_
_entity_poly.entity_id
_entity_poly.type
_entity_poly.pdbx_seq_one_letter_code
_entity_poly.pdbx_strand_id
1 'polypeptide(L)'
;MNFATINDFDTVWNIFQENKTWFPHVRKFHIRNRLNWGQVILQNNLVITQQQYKRRGKIGHDTDVITEKGDYIIHQIIAKNRDGSAAKVIKDYFDYVESDVWLTVREENHIACKFYDKIGMEKAGYINWSKGKMKGLVWKKTKK
;
A
#
# COMPACT_ATOMS: atom_id res chain seq x y z
N MET A 1 -14.33 7.66 -2.16
CA MET A 1 -12.93 7.45 -2.65
C MET A 1 -12.88 7.70 -4.14
N ASN A 2 -11.82 8.33 -4.58
CA ASN A 2 -11.63 8.64 -6.00
C ASN A 2 -10.72 7.60 -6.66
N PHE A 3 -11.32 6.64 -7.37
CA PHE A 3 -10.58 5.63 -8.09
C PHE A 3 -10.07 6.18 -9.42
N ALA A 4 -8.76 6.01 -9.65
CA ALA A 4 -8.13 6.41 -10.89
C ALA A 4 -8.46 5.44 -12.02
N THR A 5 -8.47 5.97 -13.23
CA THR A 5 -8.68 5.21 -14.46
C THR A 5 -7.43 5.27 -15.34
N ILE A 6 -7.44 4.57 -16.47
CA ILE A 6 -6.32 4.60 -17.41
C ILE A 6 -6.02 6.02 -17.90
N ASN A 7 -7.01 6.91 -17.90
CA ASN A 7 -6.81 8.32 -18.25
C ASN A 7 -5.90 9.06 -17.27
N ASP A 8 -5.72 8.53 -16.07
CA ASP A 8 -4.85 9.11 -15.04
C ASP A 8 -3.42 8.54 -15.08
N PHE A 9 -3.09 7.71 -16.08
CA PHE A 9 -1.82 7.01 -16.14
C PHE A 9 -0.62 7.95 -16.01
N ASP A 10 -0.57 9.03 -16.76
CA ASP A 10 0.58 9.93 -16.75
C ASP A 10 0.78 10.57 -15.37
N THR A 11 -0.31 10.99 -14.73
CA THR A 11 -0.26 11.58 -13.39
C THR A 11 0.27 10.57 -12.37
N VAL A 12 -0.27 9.35 -12.37
CA VAL A 12 0.14 8.29 -11.45
C VAL A 12 1.59 7.89 -11.71
N TRP A 13 1.96 7.68 -12.98
CA TRP A 13 3.32 7.30 -13.35
C TRP A 13 4.35 8.34 -12.90
N ASN A 14 4.05 9.63 -13.09
CA ASN A 14 4.95 10.70 -12.67
C ASN A 14 5.17 10.70 -11.15
N ILE A 15 4.13 10.44 -10.37
CA ILE A 15 4.25 10.33 -8.91
C ILE A 15 5.17 9.17 -8.52
N PHE A 16 5.04 8.02 -9.18
CA PHE A 16 5.94 6.89 -8.96
C PHE A 16 7.39 7.23 -9.33
N GLN A 17 7.61 7.92 -10.44
CA GLN A 17 8.97 8.31 -10.87
C GLN A 17 9.64 9.26 -9.89
N GLU A 18 8.91 10.18 -9.30
CA GLU A 18 9.42 11.09 -8.27
C GLU A 18 9.83 10.34 -6.99
N ASN A 19 9.35 9.10 -6.81
CA ASN A 19 9.58 8.28 -5.62
C ASN A 19 10.27 6.95 -5.95
N LYS A 20 10.97 6.86 -7.07
CA LYS A 20 11.55 5.61 -7.58
C LYS A 20 12.56 4.95 -6.65
N THR A 21 13.16 5.70 -5.74
CA THR A 21 14.11 5.17 -4.74
C THR A 21 13.48 4.06 -3.90
N TRP A 22 12.19 4.22 -3.53
CA TRP A 22 11.47 3.23 -2.73
C TRP A 22 10.72 2.20 -3.55
N PHE A 23 10.53 2.46 -4.86
CA PHE A 23 9.78 1.59 -5.76
C PHE A 23 10.54 1.33 -7.06
N PRO A 24 11.81 0.86 -6.99
CA PRO A 24 12.66 0.75 -8.17
C PRO A 24 12.20 -0.31 -9.17
N HIS A 25 11.38 -1.26 -8.74
CA HIS A 25 10.92 -2.38 -9.58
C HIS A 25 9.56 -2.14 -10.23
N VAL A 26 8.92 -1.00 -9.94
CA VAL A 26 7.62 -0.69 -10.54
C VAL A 26 7.81 -0.23 -11.98
N ARG A 27 7.15 -0.90 -12.90
CA ARG A 27 7.20 -0.64 -14.34
C ARG A 27 5.88 -0.04 -14.83
N LYS A 28 5.90 0.57 -16.02
CA LYS A 28 4.69 1.15 -16.62
C LYS A 28 3.55 0.15 -16.74
N PHE A 29 3.84 -1.09 -17.14
CA PHE A 29 2.79 -2.09 -17.30
C PHE A 29 2.13 -2.47 -15.97
N HIS A 30 2.86 -2.43 -14.86
CA HIS A 30 2.26 -2.66 -13.54
C HIS A 30 1.19 -1.60 -13.24
N ILE A 31 1.51 -0.35 -13.51
CA ILE A 31 0.59 0.77 -13.28
C ILE A 31 -0.63 0.68 -14.19
N ARG A 32 -0.42 0.39 -15.49
CA ARG A 32 -1.52 0.23 -16.44
C ARG A 32 -2.48 -0.88 -16.01
N ASN A 33 -1.93 -2.03 -15.60
CA ASN A 33 -2.74 -3.16 -15.16
C ASN A 33 -3.56 -2.81 -13.92
N ARG A 34 -2.95 -2.18 -12.93
CA ARG A 34 -3.66 -1.78 -11.71
C ARG A 34 -4.75 -0.75 -11.99
N LEU A 35 -4.50 0.21 -12.88
CA LEU A 35 -5.53 1.18 -13.29
C LEU A 35 -6.70 0.48 -13.97
N ASN A 36 -6.41 -0.44 -14.90
CA ASN A 36 -7.45 -1.19 -15.60
C ASN A 36 -8.24 -2.11 -14.67
N TRP A 37 -7.63 -2.60 -13.59
CA TRP A 37 -8.29 -3.45 -12.60
C TRP A 37 -9.04 -2.66 -11.50
N GLY A 38 -9.00 -1.33 -11.55
CA GLY A 38 -9.65 -0.50 -10.53
C GLY A 38 -8.96 -0.56 -9.17
N GLN A 39 -7.66 -0.78 -9.14
CA GLN A 39 -6.88 -0.97 -7.91
C GLN A 39 -6.09 0.26 -7.49
N VAL A 40 -6.31 1.40 -8.12
CA VAL A 40 -5.58 2.63 -7.84
C VAL A 40 -6.53 3.72 -7.37
N ILE A 41 -6.21 4.31 -6.23
CA ILE A 41 -6.88 5.50 -5.72
C ILE A 41 -5.95 6.68 -5.95
N LEU A 42 -6.48 7.75 -6.52
CA LEU A 42 -5.78 9.02 -6.69
C LEU A 42 -6.65 10.11 -6.08
N GLN A 43 -6.21 10.65 -4.95
CA GLN A 43 -6.97 11.67 -4.23
C GLN A 43 -6.01 12.63 -3.54
N ASN A 44 -6.18 13.94 -3.77
CA ASN A 44 -5.32 14.99 -3.20
C ASN A 44 -3.84 14.74 -3.47
N ASN A 45 -3.49 14.30 -4.69
CA ASN A 45 -2.13 13.95 -5.10
C ASN A 45 -1.50 12.81 -4.30
N LEU A 46 -2.32 12.01 -3.64
CA LEU A 46 -1.91 10.76 -3.01
C LEU A 46 -2.31 9.60 -3.89
N VAL A 47 -1.39 8.68 -4.11
CA VAL A 47 -1.66 7.42 -4.82
C VAL A 47 -1.65 6.27 -3.81
N ILE A 48 -2.73 5.49 -3.81
CA ILE A 48 -2.80 4.23 -3.08
C ILE A 48 -3.05 3.12 -4.09
N THR A 49 -2.16 2.13 -4.15
CA THR A 49 -2.41 0.90 -4.91
C THR A 49 -2.81 -0.18 -3.94
N GLN A 50 -3.93 -0.83 -4.21
CA GLN A 50 -4.56 -1.75 -3.26
C GLN A 50 -5.37 -2.82 -3.98
N GLN A 51 -5.63 -3.93 -3.29
CA GLN A 51 -6.53 -4.95 -3.79
C GLN A 51 -7.14 -5.75 -2.64
N GLN A 52 -8.26 -6.40 -2.91
CA GLN A 52 -8.92 -7.28 -1.96
C GLN A 52 -8.44 -8.71 -2.15
N TYR A 53 -8.16 -9.41 -1.04
CA TYR A 53 -7.85 -10.83 -1.08
C TYR A 53 -9.10 -11.65 -1.38
N LYS A 54 -9.00 -12.54 -2.34
CA LYS A 54 -10.09 -13.44 -2.73
C LYS A 54 -10.13 -14.73 -1.92
N ARG A 55 -9.07 -15.01 -1.16
CA ARG A 55 -8.92 -16.21 -0.32
C ARG A 55 -7.90 -15.99 0.78
N ARG A 56 -7.99 -16.82 1.81
CA ARG A 56 -7.04 -16.85 2.91
C ARG A 56 -5.67 -17.33 2.42
N GLY A 57 -4.60 -16.75 2.94
CA GLY A 57 -3.23 -17.18 2.62
C GLY A 57 -2.17 -16.35 3.30
N LYS A 58 -0.92 -16.72 3.11
CA LYS A 58 0.21 -15.93 3.59
C LYS A 58 0.28 -14.60 2.85
N ILE A 59 0.64 -13.54 3.58
CA ILE A 59 0.78 -12.20 2.97
C ILE A 59 1.92 -12.14 1.96
N GLY A 60 2.87 -13.05 2.05
CA GLY A 60 3.99 -13.15 1.14
C GLY A 60 4.61 -14.53 1.22
N HIS A 61 5.74 -14.73 0.53
CA HIS A 61 6.38 -16.04 0.47
C HIS A 61 7.07 -16.42 1.80
N ASP A 62 7.88 -15.53 2.34
CA ASP A 62 8.70 -15.79 3.53
C ASP A 62 8.16 -15.00 4.72
N THR A 63 7.09 -15.53 5.31
CA THR A 63 6.42 -14.94 6.47
C THR A 63 5.46 -15.96 7.08
N ASP A 64 5.18 -15.79 8.38
CA ASP A 64 4.15 -16.56 9.10
C ASP A 64 2.81 -15.84 9.14
N VAL A 65 2.74 -14.61 8.63
CA VAL A 65 1.52 -13.79 8.70
C VAL A 65 0.50 -14.27 7.68
N ILE A 66 -0.71 -14.57 8.17
CA ILE A 66 -1.84 -15.05 7.36
C ILE A 66 -2.89 -13.95 7.24
N THR A 67 -3.35 -13.71 6.03
CA THR A 67 -4.48 -12.81 5.76
C THR A 67 -5.73 -13.62 5.47
N GLU A 68 -6.90 -13.01 5.65
CA GLU A 68 -8.18 -13.67 5.46
C GLU A 68 -8.87 -13.21 4.17
N LYS A 69 -9.79 -14.04 3.66
CA LYS A 69 -10.63 -13.66 2.52
C LYS A 69 -11.41 -12.39 2.85
N GLY A 70 -11.38 -11.43 1.95
CA GLY A 70 -12.07 -10.15 2.13
C GLY A 70 -11.21 -9.05 2.72
N ASP A 71 -10.06 -9.39 3.29
CA ASP A 71 -9.09 -8.38 3.72
C ASP A 71 -8.54 -7.63 2.53
N TYR A 72 -8.01 -6.43 2.77
CA TYR A 72 -7.37 -5.62 1.75
C TYR A 72 -5.87 -5.53 2.00
N ILE A 73 -5.11 -5.45 0.93
CA ILE A 73 -3.67 -5.16 1.00
C ILE A 73 -3.39 -3.87 0.25
N ILE A 74 -2.64 -2.98 0.89
CA ILE A 74 -2.08 -1.81 0.25
C ILE A 74 -0.69 -2.18 -0.23
N HIS A 75 -0.44 -2.02 -1.53
CA HIS A 75 0.87 -2.29 -2.11
C HIS A 75 1.80 -1.09 -2.03
N GLN A 76 1.29 0.10 -2.35
CA GLN A 76 2.05 1.34 -2.27
C GLN A 76 1.17 2.49 -1.78
N ILE A 77 1.78 3.38 -1.02
CA ILE A 77 1.20 4.68 -0.65
C ILE A 77 2.26 5.72 -1.00
N ILE A 78 1.91 6.63 -1.91
CA ILE A 78 2.85 7.65 -2.35
C ILE A 78 2.17 9.02 -2.32
N ALA A 79 2.70 9.93 -1.52
CA ALA A 79 2.21 11.30 -1.45
C ALA A 79 3.11 12.21 -2.32
N LYS A 80 2.49 13.00 -3.18
CA LYS A 80 3.21 14.02 -3.95
C LYS A 80 3.70 15.12 -3.02
N ASN A 81 2.87 15.51 -2.05
CA ASN A 81 3.17 16.55 -1.07
C ASN A 81 3.21 15.95 0.33
N ARG A 82 4.17 16.40 1.15
CA ARG A 82 4.31 15.93 2.54
C ARG A 82 3.77 17.00 3.50
N ASP A 83 2.49 17.34 3.35
CA ASP A 83 1.81 18.39 4.11
C ASP A 83 0.83 17.86 5.17
N GLY A 84 0.83 16.53 5.39
CA GLY A 84 -0.07 15.89 6.36
C GLY A 84 -1.42 15.48 5.78
N SER A 85 -1.75 15.85 4.55
CA SER A 85 -3.03 15.49 3.92
C SER A 85 -3.18 13.99 3.68
N ALA A 86 -2.06 13.27 3.55
CA ALA A 86 -2.06 11.84 3.32
C ALA A 86 -2.77 11.06 4.43
N ALA A 87 -2.57 11.46 5.69
CA ALA A 87 -3.18 10.77 6.83
C ALA A 87 -4.70 10.77 6.76
N LYS A 88 -5.29 11.91 6.33
CA LYS A 88 -6.75 12.02 6.19
C LYS A 88 -7.28 11.09 5.09
N VAL A 89 -6.63 11.08 3.95
CA VAL A 89 -7.04 10.23 2.82
C VAL A 89 -6.98 8.75 3.20
N ILE A 90 -5.93 8.35 3.92
CA ILE A 90 -5.78 6.94 4.31
C ILE A 90 -6.82 6.55 5.37
N LYS A 91 -7.14 7.45 6.31
CA LYS A 91 -8.23 7.21 7.27
C LYS A 91 -9.57 7.05 6.56
N ASP A 92 -9.84 7.89 5.55
CA ASP A 92 -11.04 7.76 4.72
C ASP A 92 -11.05 6.41 3.98
N TYR A 93 -9.89 5.96 3.51
CA TYR A 93 -9.75 4.64 2.89
C TYR A 93 -10.08 3.51 3.86
N PHE A 94 -9.59 3.56 5.09
CA PHE A 94 -9.91 2.55 6.11
C PHE A 94 -11.41 2.48 6.39
N ASP A 95 -12.08 3.62 6.44
CA ASP A 95 -13.54 3.68 6.63
C ASP A 95 -14.27 3.12 5.40
N TYR A 96 -13.76 3.41 4.21
CA TYR A 96 -14.35 2.96 2.95
C TYR A 96 -14.32 1.43 2.79
N VAL A 97 -13.19 0.78 3.09
CA VAL A 97 -13.03 -0.64 2.83
C VAL A 97 -13.74 -1.55 3.83
N GLU A 98 -14.03 -1.07 5.02
CA GLU A 98 -14.78 -1.81 6.06
C GLU A 98 -14.26 -3.23 6.33
N SER A 99 -12.95 -3.42 6.20
CA SER A 99 -12.27 -4.71 6.39
C SER A 99 -10.92 -4.49 7.03
N ASP A 100 -10.27 -5.56 7.45
CA ASP A 100 -8.88 -5.46 7.87
C ASP A 100 -8.02 -5.06 6.69
N VAL A 101 -7.06 -4.18 6.92
CA VAL A 101 -6.15 -3.67 5.90
C VAL A 101 -4.72 -3.99 6.30
N TRP A 102 -3.97 -4.54 5.37
CA TRP A 102 -2.59 -4.97 5.55
C TRP A 102 -1.66 -4.19 4.65
N LEU A 103 -0.41 -4.05 5.07
CA LEU A 103 0.68 -3.62 4.21
C LEU A 103 1.99 -4.17 4.70
N THR A 104 2.97 -4.19 3.81
CA THR A 104 4.34 -4.56 4.13
C THR A 104 5.25 -3.41 3.76
N VAL A 105 6.34 -3.24 4.51
CA VAL A 105 7.29 -2.16 4.29
C VAL A 105 8.68 -2.64 4.70
N ARG A 106 9.72 -2.11 4.05
CA ARG A 106 11.10 -2.38 4.46
C ARG A 106 11.30 -1.90 5.89
N GLU A 107 11.92 -2.74 6.73
CA GLU A 107 12.24 -2.41 8.11
C GLU A 107 13.06 -1.12 8.23
N GLU A 108 13.94 -0.87 7.26
CA GLU A 108 14.80 0.32 7.22
C GLU A 108 14.07 1.61 6.87
N ASN A 109 12.83 1.53 6.37
CA ASN A 109 12.05 2.71 6.02
C ASN A 109 11.37 3.29 7.26
N HIS A 110 12.17 3.94 8.11
CA HIS A 110 11.70 4.47 9.40
C HIS A 110 10.65 5.57 9.26
N ILE A 111 10.73 6.37 8.19
CA ILE A 111 9.74 7.43 7.93
C ILE A 111 8.36 6.81 7.69
N ALA A 112 8.29 5.78 6.84
CA ALA A 112 7.05 5.08 6.58
C ALA A 112 6.52 4.39 7.84
N CYS A 113 7.38 3.73 8.61
CA CYS A 113 6.97 3.04 9.84
C CYS A 113 6.36 4.01 10.85
N LYS A 114 6.96 5.18 11.04
CA LYS A 114 6.40 6.22 11.92
C LYS A 114 5.03 6.68 11.43
N PHE A 115 4.88 6.82 10.12
CA PHE A 115 3.62 7.23 9.53
C PHE A 115 2.53 6.19 9.77
N TYR A 116 2.83 4.90 9.58
CA TYR A 116 1.84 3.83 9.79
C TYR A 116 1.41 3.74 11.25
N ASP A 117 2.34 3.89 12.18
CA ASP A 117 2.03 3.95 13.61
C ASP A 117 1.10 5.13 13.91
N LYS A 118 1.39 6.30 13.35
CA LYS A 118 0.62 7.52 13.54
C LYS A 118 -0.82 7.40 13.05
N ILE A 119 -1.05 6.71 11.93
CA ILE A 119 -2.40 6.54 11.37
C ILE A 119 -3.19 5.39 12.00
N GLY A 120 -2.65 4.74 13.02
CA GLY A 120 -3.38 3.74 13.80
C GLY A 120 -3.20 2.30 13.33
N MET A 121 -2.19 2.02 12.52
CA MET A 121 -1.83 0.66 12.20
C MET A 121 -0.96 0.06 13.29
N GLU A 122 -0.93 -1.27 13.39
CA GLU A 122 -0.14 -2.00 14.36
C GLU A 122 0.79 -2.98 13.66
N LYS A 123 1.97 -3.19 14.22
CA LYS A 123 2.87 -4.23 13.73
C LYS A 123 2.24 -5.60 13.96
N ALA A 124 2.17 -6.39 12.90
CA ALA A 124 1.54 -7.71 12.93
C ALA A 124 2.51 -8.85 12.67
N GLY A 125 3.76 -8.56 12.33
CA GLY A 125 4.76 -9.59 12.10
C GLY A 125 5.87 -9.13 11.18
N TYR A 126 6.61 -10.10 10.67
CA TYR A 126 7.79 -9.89 9.85
C TYR A 126 7.64 -10.61 8.51
N ILE A 127 8.34 -10.10 7.52
CA ILE A 127 8.44 -10.70 6.19
C ILE A 127 9.86 -10.51 5.67
N ASN A 128 10.34 -11.47 4.89
CA ASN A 128 11.63 -11.34 4.22
C ASN A 128 11.44 -11.45 2.73
N TRP A 129 12.29 -10.76 1.98
CA TRP A 129 12.34 -10.85 0.53
C TRP A 129 13.77 -11.19 0.09
N SER A 130 13.92 -11.54 -1.18
CA SER A 130 15.23 -11.80 -1.79
C SER A 130 16.04 -12.85 -1.02
N LYS A 131 15.39 -13.96 -0.66
CA LYS A 131 15.99 -15.08 0.08
C LYS A 131 16.58 -14.64 1.44
N GLY A 132 15.87 -13.75 2.14
CA GLY A 132 16.27 -13.26 3.46
C GLY A 132 17.21 -12.07 3.45
N LYS A 133 17.61 -11.59 2.27
CA LYS A 133 18.51 -10.43 2.16
C LYS A 133 17.82 -9.11 2.49
N MET A 134 16.51 -9.06 2.37
CA MET A 134 15.73 -7.86 2.60
C MET A 134 14.67 -8.15 3.65
N LYS A 135 14.70 -7.37 4.75
CA LYS A 135 13.78 -7.55 5.88
C LYS A 135 12.68 -6.52 5.85
N GLY A 136 11.47 -6.96 6.18
CA GLY A 136 10.31 -6.10 6.24
C GLY A 136 9.44 -6.34 7.46
N LEU A 137 8.55 -5.39 7.66
CA LEU A 137 7.53 -5.42 8.70
C LEU A 137 6.16 -5.54 8.05
N VAL A 138 5.27 -6.26 8.72
CA VAL A 138 3.86 -6.36 8.34
C VAL A 138 3.05 -5.47 9.28
N TRP A 139 2.25 -4.60 8.71
CA TRP A 139 1.36 -3.70 9.45
C TRP A 139 -0.09 -4.06 9.16
N LYS A 140 -0.94 -3.89 10.16
CA LYS A 140 -2.36 -4.21 10.08
C LYS A 140 -3.21 -3.10 10.67
N LYS A 141 -4.29 -2.75 9.98
CA LYS A 141 -5.37 -1.94 10.53
C LYS A 141 -6.58 -2.83 10.69
N THR A 142 -6.92 -3.15 11.92
CA THR A 142 -8.06 -4.00 12.22
C THR A 142 -9.37 -3.22 12.03
N LYS A 143 -10.33 -3.85 11.40
CA LYS A 143 -11.67 -3.28 11.27
C LYS A 143 -12.29 -3.10 12.66
N LYS A 144 -12.93 -1.97 12.84
CA LYS A 144 -13.65 -1.69 14.08
C LYS A 144 -15.08 -2.19 14.05
#